data_aa606cd517bfff08de2bff4c0a2409b6
#
_entry.id   aa606cd517bfff08de2bff4c0a2409b6
#
_cell.length_a   1.000
_cell.length_b   1.000
_cell.length_c   1.000
_cell.angle_alpha   90.00
_cell.angle_beta   90.00
_cell.angle_gamma   90.00
#
_symmetry.space_group_name_H-M   'P 1'
#
loop_
_entity.id
_entity.type
_entity.pdbx_description
1 polymer ?
#
loop_
_entity_poly.entity_id
_entity_poly.type
_entity_poly.pdbx_seq_one_letter_code
_entity_poly.pdbx_strand_id
1 'polypeptide(L)'
;MGIEIRGINKNFGDFGALQDINLSVSTCQWMALLGPSGGGKSTLLRIIAGLESSDSGTIEIEGVDATNVPAQKRNVGFVFQHYAAFKHMTVAKNIAFGLEIRKRPKDEVQKRVQELLKLVHLEQWSHRLPSQLSGGQRQRMALARALAIQPSVLLLDEPFGALDAKVRKELRDWLRRLHNEMHVTTVFVTHDQEEALEVSDSLVIINEGRIEQIGSPDDLYDRPASEFVLSFLGPVTMLGDRLIRPHDIEISPYEQAAVVSGRITRWTRVGF
;
A
#
# COMPACT_ATOMS: atom_id res chain seq x y z
N MET A 1 12.22 -8.26 -13.40
CA MET A 1 11.55 -8.68 -12.16
C MET A 1 11.73 -7.57 -11.16
N GLY A 2 10.66 -7.09 -10.52
CA GLY A 2 10.77 -6.02 -9.53
C GLY A 2 11.20 -6.54 -8.16
N ILE A 3 10.37 -7.40 -7.52
CA ILE A 3 10.68 -8.00 -6.22
C ILE A 3 10.31 -9.48 -6.28
N GLU A 4 11.19 -10.33 -5.75
CA GLU A 4 10.94 -11.76 -5.59
C GLU A 4 11.21 -12.15 -4.13
N ILE A 5 10.24 -12.80 -3.49
CA ILE A 5 10.27 -13.23 -2.09
C ILE A 5 10.00 -14.73 -2.06
N ARG A 6 10.87 -15.49 -1.39
CA ARG A 6 10.73 -16.94 -1.30
C ARG A 6 10.94 -17.42 0.13
N GLY A 7 9.90 -18.06 0.67
CA GLY A 7 9.92 -18.75 1.96
C GLY A 7 10.25 -17.85 3.16
N ILE A 8 9.82 -16.57 3.14
CA ILE A 8 10.10 -15.65 4.24
C ILE A 8 9.30 -16.05 5.47
N ASN A 9 10.04 -16.25 6.56
CA ASN A 9 9.50 -16.46 7.90
C ASN A 9 10.02 -15.39 8.85
N LYS A 10 9.15 -14.97 9.80
CA LYS A 10 9.51 -14.02 10.86
C LYS A 10 8.73 -14.30 12.13
N ASN A 11 9.46 -14.42 13.24
CA ASN A 11 8.89 -14.55 14.57
C ASN A 11 9.35 -13.39 15.46
N PHE A 12 8.51 -12.97 16.39
CA PHE A 12 8.82 -12.07 17.49
C PHE A 12 8.54 -12.81 18.80
N GLY A 13 9.58 -13.41 19.38
CA GLY A 13 9.41 -14.38 20.47
C GLY A 13 8.57 -15.57 20.02
N ASP A 14 7.48 -15.85 20.72
CA ASP A 14 6.55 -16.94 20.40
C ASP A 14 5.50 -16.56 19.34
N PHE A 15 5.47 -15.32 18.91
CA PHE A 15 4.50 -14.83 17.90
C PHE A 15 5.05 -14.95 16.49
N GLY A 16 4.42 -15.82 15.69
CA GLY A 16 4.71 -15.97 14.25
C GLY A 16 4.10 -14.84 13.45
N ALA A 17 4.90 -13.85 13.09
CA ALA A 17 4.43 -12.68 12.33
C ALA A 17 4.30 -12.93 10.84
N LEU A 18 5.18 -13.78 10.26
CA LEU A 18 5.13 -14.21 8.86
C LEU A 18 5.50 -15.69 8.78
N GLN A 19 4.77 -16.43 7.94
CA GLN A 19 4.92 -17.87 7.78
C GLN A 19 4.92 -18.24 6.30
N ASP A 20 6.08 -18.68 5.79
CA ASP A 20 6.29 -19.17 4.42
C ASP A 20 5.75 -18.20 3.34
N ILE A 21 6.12 -16.92 3.44
CA ILE A 21 5.68 -15.93 2.47
C ILE A 21 6.44 -16.09 1.15
N ASN A 22 5.69 -16.34 0.10
CA ASN A 22 6.14 -16.43 -1.29
C ASN A 22 5.41 -15.39 -2.12
N LEU A 23 6.11 -14.41 -2.72
CA LEU A 23 5.51 -13.29 -3.42
C LEU A 23 6.40 -12.78 -4.54
N SER A 24 5.82 -12.57 -5.72
CA SER A 24 6.49 -11.93 -6.85
C SER A 24 5.76 -10.64 -7.22
N VAL A 25 6.51 -9.54 -7.37
CA VAL A 25 6.00 -8.23 -7.82
C VAL A 25 6.71 -7.88 -9.12
N SER A 26 5.95 -7.70 -10.18
CA SER A 26 6.52 -7.34 -11.48
C SER A 26 7.09 -5.92 -11.47
N THR A 27 8.07 -5.67 -12.35
CA THR A 27 8.59 -4.30 -12.56
C THR A 27 7.47 -3.36 -12.96
N CYS A 28 7.45 -2.16 -12.39
CA CYS A 28 6.43 -1.14 -12.59
C CYS A 28 5.00 -1.56 -12.16
N GLN A 29 4.84 -2.63 -11.40
CA GLN A 29 3.55 -3.03 -10.86
C GLN A 29 3.22 -2.25 -9.58
N TRP A 30 1.95 -1.91 -9.40
CA TRP A 30 1.44 -1.37 -8.15
C TRP A 30 0.69 -2.44 -7.37
N MET A 31 1.30 -2.92 -6.30
CA MET A 31 0.77 -4.00 -5.48
C MET A 31 0.32 -3.51 -4.11
N ALA A 32 -0.89 -3.91 -3.70
CA ALA A 32 -1.39 -3.68 -2.35
C ALA A 32 -1.23 -4.92 -1.46
N LEU A 33 -0.74 -4.72 -0.25
CA LEU A 33 -0.81 -5.70 0.84
C LEU A 33 -2.02 -5.36 1.72
N LEU A 34 -3.03 -6.19 1.69
CA LEU A 34 -4.32 -5.99 2.36
C LEU A 34 -4.55 -7.11 3.40
N GLY A 35 -5.28 -6.83 4.47
CA GLY A 35 -5.59 -7.79 5.50
C GLY A 35 -5.88 -7.15 6.86
N PRO A 36 -6.30 -7.90 7.88
CA PRO A 36 -6.59 -7.39 9.21
C PRO A 36 -5.35 -6.83 9.91
N SER A 37 -5.58 -5.99 10.92
CA SER A 37 -4.50 -5.49 11.77
C SER A 37 -3.78 -6.65 12.46
N GLY A 38 -2.44 -6.57 12.54
CA GLY A 38 -1.62 -7.67 13.08
C GLY A 38 -1.34 -8.81 12.11
N GLY A 39 -1.88 -8.80 10.89
CA GLY A 39 -1.69 -9.87 9.89
C GLY A 39 -0.28 -9.99 9.28
N GLY A 40 0.69 -9.14 9.67
CA GLY A 40 2.08 -9.24 9.18
C GLY A 40 2.45 -8.28 8.04
N LYS A 41 1.51 -7.52 7.47
CA LYS A 41 1.71 -6.64 6.30
C LYS A 41 2.87 -5.65 6.45
N SER A 42 2.85 -4.82 7.50
CA SER A 42 3.93 -3.84 7.75
C SER A 42 5.25 -4.52 8.10
N THR A 43 5.21 -5.71 8.71
CA THR A 43 6.42 -6.52 8.94
C THR A 43 7.04 -6.96 7.62
N LEU A 44 6.24 -7.49 6.69
CA LEU A 44 6.70 -7.87 5.36
C LEU A 44 7.27 -6.65 4.61
N LEU A 45 6.56 -5.53 4.63
CA LEU A 45 7.02 -4.29 3.99
C LEU A 45 8.38 -3.82 4.54
N ARG A 46 8.57 -3.89 5.86
CA ARG A 46 9.85 -3.53 6.52
C ARG A 46 10.97 -4.51 6.20
N ILE A 47 10.67 -5.80 6.07
CA ILE A 47 11.65 -6.81 5.65
C ILE A 47 12.08 -6.55 4.20
N ILE A 48 11.17 -6.23 3.27
CA ILE A 48 11.52 -5.83 1.91
C ILE A 48 12.41 -4.59 1.91
N ALA A 49 12.14 -3.63 2.79
CA ALA A 49 12.94 -2.40 2.93
C ALA A 49 14.34 -2.63 3.57
N GLY A 50 14.57 -3.77 4.22
CA GLY A 50 15.77 -4.01 5.03
C GLY A 50 15.80 -3.25 6.34
N LEU A 51 14.63 -2.84 6.84
CA LEU A 51 14.41 -2.21 8.14
C LEU A 51 14.17 -3.25 9.24
N GLU A 52 13.83 -4.47 8.85
CA GLU A 52 13.66 -5.64 9.71
C GLU A 52 14.33 -6.84 9.02
N SER A 53 14.84 -7.79 9.77
CA SER A 53 15.41 -9.03 9.26
C SER A 53 14.37 -10.15 9.26
N SER A 54 14.38 -11.00 8.22
CA SER A 54 13.68 -12.28 8.25
C SER A 54 14.47 -13.32 9.05
N ASP A 55 13.80 -14.35 9.57
CA ASP A 55 14.45 -15.48 10.24
C ASP A 55 14.91 -16.53 9.21
N SER A 56 14.21 -16.62 8.07
CA SER A 56 14.57 -17.48 6.94
C SER A 56 13.98 -16.95 5.64
N GLY A 57 14.35 -17.56 4.51
CA GLY A 57 13.90 -17.19 3.18
C GLY A 57 14.84 -16.20 2.49
N THR A 58 14.48 -15.80 1.27
CA THR A 58 15.29 -14.91 0.43
C THR A 58 14.46 -13.80 -0.18
N ILE A 59 15.10 -12.67 -0.46
CA ILE A 59 14.52 -11.51 -1.14
C ILE A 59 15.46 -11.10 -2.26
N GLU A 60 14.92 -10.98 -3.47
CA GLU A 60 15.60 -10.37 -4.60
C GLU A 60 14.89 -9.07 -4.99
N ILE A 61 15.65 -8.01 -5.27
CA ILE A 61 15.14 -6.73 -5.79
C ILE A 61 15.87 -6.45 -7.10
N GLU A 62 15.10 -6.27 -8.18
CA GLU A 62 15.62 -6.11 -9.55
C GLU A 62 16.65 -7.19 -9.95
N GLY A 63 16.41 -8.45 -9.50
CA GLY A 63 17.28 -9.59 -9.80
C GLY A 63 18.58 -9.64 -8.97
N VAL A 64 18.70 -8.77 -7.96
CA VAL A 64 19.85 -8.75 -7.05
C VAL A 64 19.42 -9.25 -5.67
N ASP A 65 20.16 -10.21 -5.10
CA ASP A 65 19.92 -10.68 -3.73
C ASP A 65 20.05 -9.52 -2.74
N ALA A 66 18.94 -9.23 -2.08
CA ALA A 66 18.82 -8.20 -1.07
C ALA A 66 18.63 -8.75 0.35
N THR A 67 18.62 -10.08 0.54
CA THR A 67 18.26 -10.74 1.79
C THR A 67 18.99 -10.17 2.99
N ASN A 68 20.31 -10.07 2.92
CA ASN A 68 21.18 -9.55 4.00
C ASN A 68 21.72 -8.14 3.71
N VAL A 69 21.19 -7.45 2.69
CA VAL A 69 21.63 -6.10 2.34
C VAL A 69 20.95 -5.09 3.27
N PRO A 70 21.68 -4.20 3.95
CA PRO A 70 21.09 -3.18 4.81
C PRO A 70 20.27 -2.14 3.98
N ALA A 71 19.23 -1.56 4.58
CA ALA A 71 18.28 -0.65 3.93
C ALA A 71 18.94 0.45 3.09
N GLN A 72 20.05 1.04 3.58
CA GLN A 72 20.75 2.13 2.90
C GLN A 72 21.33 1.73 1.52
N LYS A 73 21.53 0.43 1.29
CA LYS A 73 22.12 -0.12 0.05
C LYS A 73 21.10 -0.78 -0.87
N ARG A 74 19.82 -0.92 -0.45
CA ARG A 74 18.78 -1.60 -1.26
C ARG A 74 18.18 -0.74 -2.37
N ASN A 75 18.51 0.55 -2.43
CA ASN A 75 17.91 1.52 -3.36
C ASN A 75 16.38 1.55 -3.35
N VAL A 76 15.79 1.45 -2.16
CA VAL A 76 14.35 1.43 -1.92
C VAL A 76 13.94 2.76 -1.30
N GLY A 77 12.84 3.34 -1.79
CA GLY A 77 12.16 4.47 -1.15
C GLY A 77 11.13 3.98 -0.15
N PHE A 78 11.13 4.50 1.06
CA PHE A 78 10.17 4.11 2.10
C PHE A 78 9.41 5.32 2.65
N VAL A 79 8.09 5.21 2.71
CA VAL A 79 7.19 6.19 3.35
C VAL A 79 6.52 5.53 4.53
N PHE A 80 6.79 6.05 5.73
CA PHE A 80 6.23 5.55 6.99
C PHE A 80 4.80 6.08 7.20
N GLN A 81 3.98 5.35 7.92
CA GLN A 81 2.60 5.70 8.29
C GLN A 81 2.48 7.11 8.91
N HIS A 82 3.43 7.52 9.74
CA HIS A 82 3.48 8.86 10.36
C HIS A 82 4.43 9.82 9.63
N TYR A 83 4.71 9.54 8.34
CA TYR A 83 5.54 10.35 7.44
C TYR A 83 7.00 10.52 7.86
N ALA A 84 7.37 10.25 9.13
CA ALA A 84 8.70 10.37 9.72
C ALA A 84 9.45 11.65 9.28
N ALA A 85 8.76 12.80 9.30
CA ALA A 85 9.33 14.08 8.89
C ALA A 85 10.42 14.56 9.87
N PHE A 86 11.51 15.10 9.35
CA PHE A 86 12.52 15.81 10.14
C PHE A 86 11.96 17.15 10.57
N LYS A 87 11.42 17.24 11.80
CA LYS A 87 10.64 18.36 12.33
C LYS A 87 11.38 19.69 12.31
N HIS A 88 12.70 19.68 12.43
CA HIS A 88 13.58 20.84 12.45
C HIS A 88 14.07 21.29 11.07
N MET A 89 13.72 20.57 10.02
CA MET A 89 14.10 20.87 8.65
C MET A 89 12.91 21.39 7.84
N THR A 90 13.15 22.31 6.91
CA THR A 90 12.13 22.76 5.96
C THR A 90 11.71 21.64 5.01
N VAL A 91 10.62 21.85 4.26
CA VAL A 91 10.16 20.92 3.22
C VAL A 91 11.28 20.61 2.22
N ALA A 92 11.93 21.64 1.69
CA ALA A 92 13.06 21.48 0.74
C ALA A 92 14.20 20.67 1.36
N LYS A 93 14.59 20.93 2.61
CA LYS A 93 15.63 20.19 3.31
C LYS A 93 15.23 18.74 3.62
N ASN A 94 13.97 18.48 3.94
CA ASN A 94 13.47 17.11 4.09
C ASN A 94 13.65 16.32 2.78
N ILE A 95 13.32 16.93 1.63
CA ILE A 95 13.47 16.28 0.31
C ILE A 95 14.96 16.09 -0.05
N ALA A 96 15.80 17.09 0.22
CA ALA A 96 17.24 17.06 -0.08
C ALA A 96 18.01 16.00 0.74
N PHE A 97 17.54 15.67 1.94
CA PHE A 97 18.28 14.93 2.96
C PHE A 97 18.93 13.64 2.43
N GLY A 98 18.20 12.82 1.69
CA GLY A 98 18.70 11.55 1.15
C GLY A 98 19.82 11.72 0.12
N LEU A 99 19.81 12.82 -0.64
CA LEU A 99 20.85 13.18 -1.62
C LEU A 99 22.09 13.76 -0.94
N GLU A 100 21.90 14.60 0.08
CA GLU A 100 22.99 15.21 0.85
C GLU A 100 23.82 14.15 1.61
N ILE A 101 23.16 13.18 2.25
CA ILE A 101 23.85 12.04 2.92
C ILE A 101 24.66 11.22 1.91
N ARG A 102 24.16 11.08 0.68
CA ARG A 102 24.87 10.40 -0.42
C ARG A 102 25.95 11.28 -1.08
N LYS A 103 26.19 12.47 -0.51
CA LYS A 103 27.21 13.44 -0.97
C LYS A 103 27.09 13.81 -2.44
N ARG A 104 25.85 13.94 -2.95
CA ARG A 104 25.62 14.40 -4.31
C ARG A 104 26.03 15.88 -4.46
N PRO A 105 26.45 16.33 -5.68
CA PRO A 105 26.76 17.72 -5.96
C PRO A 105 25.59 18.66 -5.61
N LYS A 106 25.88 19.85 -5.09
CA LYS A 106 24.87 20.80 -4.61
C LYS A 106 23.90 21.26 -5.69
N ASP A 107 24.37 21.43 -6.89
CA ASP A 107 23.58 21.80 -8.07
C ASP A 107 22.62 20.69 -8.48
N GLU A 108 23.06 19.43 -8.47
CA GLU A 108 22.21 18.25 -8.69
C GLU A 108 21.11 18.16 -7.62
N VAL A 109 21.48 18.34 -6.34
CA VAL A 109 20.53 18.34 -5.23
C VAL A 109 19.48 19.43 -5.40
N GLN A 110 19.91 20.65 -5.69
CA GLN A 110 19.01 21.78 -5.85
C GLN A 110 18.05 21.58 -7.03
N LYS A 111 18.55 21.12 -8.17
CA LYS A 111 17.74 20.81 -9.36
C LYS A 111 16.70 19.74 -9.02
N ARG A 112 17.13 18.63 -8.41
CA ARG A 112 16.24 17.51 -8.07
C ARG A 112 15.16 17.89 -7.06
N VAL A 113 15.51 18.69 -6.05
CA VAL A 113 14.55 19.21 -5.06
C VAL A 113 13.49 20.09 -5.73
N GLN A 114 13.88 20.97 -6.67
CA GLN A 114 12.92 21.80 -7.40
C GLN A 114 11.99 20.97 -8.29
N GLU A 115 12.50 19.97 -9.00
CA GLU A 115 11.70 19.04 -9.79
C GLU A 115 10.66 18.34 -8.91
N LEU A 116 11.08 17.81 -7.76
CA LEU A 116 10.19 17.09 -6.84
C LEU A 116 9.16 18.01 -6.16
N LEU A 117 9.55 19.23 -5.79
CA LEU A 117 8.59 20.21 -5.25
C LEU A 117 7.48 20.51 -6.25
N LYS A 118 7.79 20.66 -7.54
CA LYS A 118 6.79 20.82 -8.61
C LYS A 118 5.92 19.58 -8.74
N LEU A 119 6.54 18.39 -8.79
CA LEU A 119 5.85 17.11 -8.94
C LEU A 119 4.80 16.89 -7.84
N VAL A 120 5.13 17.27 -6.61
CA VAL A 120 4.22 17.09 -5.45
C VAL A 120 3.38 18.33 -5.13
N HIS A 121 3.46 19.39 -5.94
CA HIS A 121 2.77 20.68 -5.77
C HIS A 121 3.04 21.34 -4.41
N LEU A 122 4.31 21.40 -4.01
CA LEU A 122 4.75 22.00 -2.74
C LEU A 122 5.73 23.17 -2.90
N GLU A 123 5.85 23.78 -4.10
CA GLU A 123 6.83 24.86 -4.36
C GLU A 123 6.69 26.03 -3.38
N GLN A 124 5.45 26.49 -3.18
CA GLN A 124 5.15 27.62 -2.29
C GLN A 124 5.35 27.30 -0.80
N TRP A 125 5.45 26.04 -0.42
CA TRP A 125 5.71 25.59 0.95
C TRP A 125 7.17 25.14 1.18
N SER A 126 8.05 25.27 0.21
CA SER A 126 9.45 24.79 0.25
C SER A 126 10.22 25.22 1.49
N HIS A 127 9.95 26.44 1.99
CA HIS A 127 10.60 27.02 3.17
C HIS A 127 9.88 26.74 4.49
N ARG A 128 8.68 26.14 4.46
CA ARG A 128 7.90 25.84 5.67
C ARG A 128 8.46 24.64 6.40
N LEU A 129 8.19 24.58 7.71
CA LEU A 129 8.45 23.40 8.55
C LEU A 129 7.30 22.41 8.43
N PRO A 130 7.51 21.10 8.67
CA PRO A 130 6.45 20.08 8.62
C PRO A 130 5.26 20.36 9.52
N SER A 131 5.46 21.05 10.65
CA SER A 131 4.39 21.46 11.57
C SER A 131 3.42 22.48 10.96
N GLN A 132 3.81 23.16 9.90
CA GLN A 132 3.02 24.19 9.20
C GLN A 132 2.27 23.63 7.99
N LEU A 133 2.33 22.32 7.76
CA LEU A 133 1.71 21.63 6.63
C LEU A 133 0.44 20.89 7.07
N SER A 134 -0.53 20.78 6.17
CA SER A 134 -1.65 19.84 6.32
C SER A 134 -1.18 18.37 6.28
N GLY A 135 -2.06 17.43 6.66
CA GLY A 135 -1.77 15.98 6.59
C GLY A 135 -1.35 15.54 5.19
N GLY A 136 -2.13 15.88 4.17
CA GLY A 136 -1.82 15.56 2.77
C GLY A 136 -0.54 16.23 2.26
N GLN A 137 -0.24 17.45 2.68
CA GLN A 137 1.01 18.11 2.34
C GLN A 137 2.22 17.43 2.98
N ARG A 138 2.12 16.99 4.25
CA ARG A 138 3.18 16.21 4.90
C ARG A 138 3.43 14.89 4.19
N GLN A 139 2.38 14.24 3.74
CA GLN A 139 2.51 12.99 2.98
C GLN A 139 3.18 13.19 1.63
N ARG A 140 2.76 14.20 0.86
CA ARG A 140 3.41 14.54 -0.41
C ARG A 140 4.90 14.87 -0.23
N MET A 141 5.25 15.57 0.85
CA MET A 141 6.66 15.81 1.21
C MET A 141 7.40 14.51 1.51
N ALA A 142 6.80 13.59 2.29
CA ALA A 142 7.43 12.30 2.60
C ALA A 142 7.64 11.45 1.34
N LEU A 143 6.70 11.47 0.42
CA LEU A 143 6.82 10.82 -0.88
C LEU A 143 7.92 11.44 -1.74
N ALA A 144 7.96 12.78 -1.86
CA ALA A 144 9.03 13.48 -2.57
C ALA A 144 10.41 13.13 -2.00
N ARG A 145 10.54 13.06 -0.67
CA ARG A 145 11.77 12.61 0.00
C ARG A 145 12.15 11.18 -0.38
N ALA A 146 11.20 10.25 -0.42
CA ALA A 146 11.45 8.87 -0.83
C ALA A 146 11.88 8.77 -2.31
N LEU A 147 11.28 9.57 -3.18
CA LEU A 147 11.58 9.63 -4.62
C LEU A 147 12.87 10.38 -4.96
N ALA A 148 13.39 11.19 -4.02
CA ALA A 148 14.59 12.01 -4.28
C ALA A 148 15.80 11.17 -4.71
N ILE A 149 15.96 10.01 -4.11
CA ILE A 149 17.07 9.09 -4.35
C ILE A 149 16.90 8.24 -5.63
N GLN A 150 15.82 8.44 -6.40
CA GLN A 150 15.47 7.66 -7.59
C GLN A 150 15.44 6.14 -7.28
N PRO A 151 14.58 5.71 -6.38
CA PRO A 151 14.51 4.31 -5.98
C PRO A 151 13.99 3.44 -7.11
N SER A 152 14.44 2.17 -7.17
CA SER A 152 13.86 1.15 -8.05
C SER A 152 12.52 0.61 -7.53
N VAL A 153 12.34 0.65 -6.20
CA VAL A 153 11.12 0.19 -5.52
C VAL A 153 10.66 1.25 -4.52
N LEU A 154 9.36 1.50 -4.50
CA LEU A 154 8.69 2.39 -3.55
C LEU A 154 7.80 1.59 -2.60
N LEU A 155 8.03 1.73 -1.31
CA LEU A 155 7.29 1.05 -0.24
C LEU A 155 6.53 2.06 0.59
N LEU A 156 5.21 1.87 0.72
CA LEU A 156 4.33 2.82 1.40
C LEU A 156 3.58 2.10 2.53
N ASP A 157 3.84 2.51 3.77
CA ASP A 157 3.17 1.95 4.96
C ASP A 157 1.95 2.83 5.30
N GLU A 158 0.74 2.35 5.02
CA GLU A 158 -0.54 3.04 5.19
C GLU A 158 -0.56 4.48 4.65
N PRO A 159 -0.32 4.66 3.35
CA PRO A 159 -0.13 6.00 2.77
C PRO A 159 -1.38 6.89 2.86
N PHE A 160 -2.55 6.35 3.05
CA PHE A 160 -3.81 7.09 3.09
C PHE A 160 -4.41 7.23 4.49
N GLY A 161 -3.76 6.64 5.51
CA GLY A 161 -4.21 6.73 6.90
C GLY A 161 -4.19 8.17 7.43
N ALA A 162 -4.99 8.45 8.47
CA ALA A 162 -5.05 9.73 9.17
C ALA A 162 -5.42 10.96 8.31
N LEU A 163 -6.10 10.77 7.16
CA LEU A 163 -6.61 11.82 6.29
C LEU A 163 -8.13 11.80 6.25
N ASP A 164 -8.76 12.98 6.09
CA ASP A 164 -10.20 13.03 5.80
C ASP A 164 -10.53 12.44 4.42
N ALA A 165 -11.79 12.01 4.23
CA ALA A 165 -12.22 11.28 3.05
C ALA A 165 -11.95 12.02 1.72
N LYS A 166 -12.12 13.35 1.70
CA LYS A 166 -11.88 14.16 0.50
C LYS A 166 -10.40 14.21 0.14
N VAL A 167 -9.55 14.53 1.12
CA VAL A 167 -8.09 14.58 0.93
C VAL A 167 -7.54 13.21 0.56
N ARG A 168 -8.10 12.14 1.15
CA ARG A 168 -7.73 10.76 0.83
C ARG A 168 -8.00 10.43 -0.64
N LYS A 169 -9.20 10.75 -1.15
CA LYS A 169 -9.54 10.56 -2.57
C LYS A 169 -8.61 11.34 -3.50
N GLU A 170 -8.43 12.63 -3.25
CA GLU A 170 -7.53 13.47 -4.03
C GLU A 170 -6.09 12.92 -4.07
N LEU A 171 -5.63 12.35 -2.95
CA LEU A 171 -4.31 11.76 -2.84
C LEU A 171 -4.20 10.42 -3.59
N ARG A 172 -5.23 9.56 -3.53
CA ARG A 172 -5.28 8.31 -4.32
C ARG A 172 -5.17 8.60 -5.81
N ASP A 173 -6.01 9.50 -6.31
CA ASP A 173 -6.02 9.91 -7.72
C ASP A 173 -4.67 10.50 -8.15
N TRP A 174 -4.04 11.28 -7.28
CA TRP A 174 -2.74 11.86 -7.55
C TRP A 174 -1.61 10.81 -7.53
N LEU A 175 -1.62 9.89 -6.55
CA LEU A 175 -0.64 8.81 -6.47
C LEU A 175 -0.74 7.86 -7.68
N ARG A 176 -1.95 7.54 -8.14
CA ARG A 176 -2.15 6.73 -9.34
C ARG A 176 -1.54 7.39 -10.58
N ARG A 177 -1.76 8.69 -10.75
CA ARG A 177 -1.14 9.46 -11.86
C ARG A 177 0.38 9.46 -11.75
N LEU A 178 0.91 9.71 -10.55
CA LEU A 178 2.35 9.70 -10.30
C LEU A 178 2.99 8.35 -10.63
N HIS A 179 2.35 7.25 -10.25
CA HIS A 179 2.82 5.91 -10.57
C HIS A 179 2.90 5.69 -12.09
N ASN A 180 1.85 6.08 -12.83
CA ASN A 180 1.82 5.98 -14.28
C ASN A 180 2.91 6.82 -14.98
N GLU A 181 3.30 7.96 -14.39
CA GLU A 181 4.35 8.81 -14.92
C GLU A 181 5.76 8.29 -14.61
N MET A 182 5.97 7.74 -13.42
CA MET A 182 7.30 7.38 -12.92
C MET A 182 7.71 5.93 -13.19
N HIS A 183 6.76 5.04 -13.44
CA HIS A 183 6.99 3.62 -13.72
C HIS A 183 7.87 2.93 -12.63
N VAL A 184 7.66 3.25 -11.35
CA VAL A 184 8.40 2.67 -10.22
C VAL A 184 7.60 1.52 -9.65
N THR A 185 8.23 0.37 -9.43
CA THR A 185 7.60 -0.77 -8.73
C THR A 185 7.16 -0.32 -7.35
N THR A 186 5.87 -0.45 -7.04
CA THR A 186 5.31 0.09 -5.80
C THR A 186 4.59 -1.00 -5.02
N VAL A 187 4.91 -1.11 -3.72
CA VAL A 187 4.17 -1.95 -2.77
C VAL A 187 3.65 -1.07 -1.65
N PHE A 188 2.36 -1.14 -1.37
CA PHE A 188 1.79 -0.39 -0.26
C PHE A 188 0.94 -1.28 0.65
N VAL A 189 0.92 -0.90 1.93
CA VAL A 189 0.08 -1.53 2.96
C VAL A 189 -1.14 -0.68 3.16
N THR A 190 -2.31 -1.30 3.21
CA THR A 190 -3.54 -0.66 3.68
C THR A 190 -4.42 -1.67 4.42
N HIS A 191 -5.31 -1.17 5.26
CA HIS A 191 -6.40 -1.94 5.86
C HIS A 191 -7.77 -1.56 5.24
N ASP A 192 -7.78 -0.58 4.33
CA ASP A 192 -8.96 -0.09 3.63
C ASP A 192 -9.09 -0.82 2.29
N GLN A 193 -10.22 -1.52 2.12
CA GLN A 193 -10.50 -2.34 0.94
C GLN A 193 -10.70 -1.47 -0.30
N GLU A 194 -11.41 -0.33 -0.17
CA GLU A 194 -11.64 0.59 -1.29
C GLU A 194 -10.31 1.12 -1.83
N GLU A 195 -9.39 1.47 -0.93
CA GLU A 195 -8.06 1.93 -1.34
C GLU A 195 -7.32 0.87 -2.16
N ALA A 196 -7.32 -0.37 -1.66
CA ALA A 196 -6.64 -1.46 -2.34
C ALA A 196 -7.25 -1.77 -3.71
N LEU A 197 -8.59 -1.84 -3.77
CA LEU A 197 -9.32 -2.17 -5.01
C LEU A 197 -9.22 -1.07 -6.07
N GLU A 198 -9.22 0.22 -5.67
CA GLU A 198 -9.23 1.34 -6.63
C GLU A 198 -7.84 1.63 -7.22
N VAL A 199 -6.76 1.45 -6.45
CA VAL A 199 -5.44 1.95 -6.87
C VAL A 199 -4.44 0.90 -7.29
N SER A 200 -4.60 -0.36 -6.92
CA SER A 200 -3.61 -1.39 -7.23
C SER A 200 -3.89 -2.15 -8.53
N ASP A 201 -2.81 -2.63 -9.14
CA ASP A 201 -2.89 -3.56 -10.28
C ASP A 201 -3.03 -5.01 -9.79
N SER A 202 -2.56 -5.27 -8.57
CA SER A 202 -2.62 -6.59 -7.93
C SER A 202 -2.71 -6.44 -6.41
N LEU A 203 -3.40 -7.37 -5.79
CA LEU A 203 -3.65 -7.45 -4.35
C LEU A 203 -3.05 -8.72 -3.78
N VAL A 204 -2.52 -8.61 -2.57
CA VAL A 204 -2.14 -9.75 -1.73
C VAL A 204 -2.93 -9.66 -0.43
N ILE A 205 -3.78 -10.64 -0.18
CA ILE A 205 -4.49 -10.74 1.09
C ILE A 205 -3.64 -11.55 2.06
N ILE A 206 -3.29 -10.92 3.19
CA ILE A 206 -2.47 -11.54 4.23
C ILE A 206 -3.31 -11.64 5.51
N ASN A 207 -3.39 -12.84 6.04
CA ASN A 207 -4.05 -13.13 7.30
C ASN A 207 -3.16 -14.03 8.16
N GLU A 208 -3.05 -13.73 9.46
CA GLU A 208 -2.27 -14.51 10.44
C GLU A 208 -0.85 -14.86 9.95
N GLY A 209 -0.19 -13.93 9.28
CA GLY A 209 1.16 -14.10 8.78
C GLY A 209 1.28 -14.96 7.51
N ARG A 210 0.18 -15.34 6.86
CA ARG A 210 0.15 -16.13 5.64
C ARG A 210 -0.53 -15.40 4.50
N ILE A 211 -0.14 -15.69 3.27
CA ILE A 211 -0.86 -15.23 2.09
C ILE A 211 -2.08 -16.12 1.86
N GLU A 212 -3.26 -15.52 1.87
CA GLU A 212 -4.52 -16.18 1.58
C GLU A 212 -4.79 -16.27 0.07
N GLN A 213 -4.57 -15.15 -0.63
CA GLN A 213 -4.76 -15.07 -2.08
C GLN A 213 -3.96 -13.92 -2.67
N ILE A 214 -3.52 -14.11 -3.93
CA ILE A 214 -2.91 -13.08 -4.78
C ILE A 214 -3.67 -13.04 -6.09
N GLY A 215 -3.94 -11.85 -6.62
CA GLY A 215 -4.59 -11.67 -7.93
C GLY A 215 -4.92 -10.22 -8.23
N SER A 216 -5.61 -10.00 -9.34
CA SER A 216 -6.20 -8.69 -9.65
C SER A 216 -7.34 -8.37 -8.68
N PRO A 217 -7.73 -7.09 -8.51
CA PRO A 217 -8.92 -6.71 -7.76
C PRO A 217 -10.16 -7.51 -8.14
N ASP A 218 -10.42 -7.65 -9.43
CA ASP A 218 -11.59 -8.38 -9.95
C ASP A 218 -11.51 -9.88 -9.62
N ASP A 219 -10.32 -10.51 -9.78
CA ASP A 219 -10.15 -11.93 -9.47
C ASP A 219 -10.41 -12.24 -7.99
N LEU A 220 -9.93 -11.37 -7.08
CA LEU A 220 -10.13 -11.59 -5.65
C LEU A 220 -11.58 -11.35 -5.24
N TYR A 221 -12.24 -10.40 -5.88
CA TYR A 221 -13.62 -10.06 -5.59
C TYR A 221 -14.59 -11.10 -6.15
N ASP A 222 -14.41 -11.53 -7.39
CA ASP A 222 -15.34 -12.45 -8.10
C ASP A 222 -15.04 -13.92 -7.82
N ARG A 223 -13.78 -14.27 -7.53
CA ARG A 223 -13.29 -15.63 -7.34
C ARG A 223 -12.48 -15.78 -6.05
N PRO A 224 -13.08 -15.50 -4.87
CA PRO A 224 -12.40 -15.63 -3.60
C PRO A 224 -11.98 -17.08 -3.34
N ALA A 225 -10.72 -17.30 -2.93
CA ALA A 225 -10.17 -18.64 -2.70
C ALA A 225 -10.65 -19.26 -1.37
N SER A 226 -11.15 -18.46 -0.44
CA SER A 226 -11.62 -18.91 0.88
C SER A 226 -12.80 -18.06 1.36
N GLU A 227 -13.54 -18.60 2.34
CA GLU A 227 -14.60 -17.85 3.03
C GLU A 227 -14.05 -16.59 3.72
N PHE A 228 -12.81 -16.66 4.19
CA PHE A 228 -12.13 -15.50 4.75
C PHE A 228 -12.00 -14.38 3.70
N VAL A 229 -11.46 -14.68 2.52
CA VAL A 229 -11.30 -13.71 1.42
C VAL A 229 -12.65 -13.14 0.99
N LEU A 230 -13.67 -14.01 0.84
CA LEU A 230 -15.02 -13.61 0.48
C LEU A 230 -15.60 -12.59 1.47
N SER A 231 -15.54 -12.90 2.77
CA SER A 231 -16.09 -12.05 3.83
C SER A 231 -15.24 -10.80 4.09
N PHE A 232 -13.94 -10.90 3.85
CA PHE A 232 -13.02 -9.81 4.08
C PHE A 232 -13.13 -8.72 3.01
N LEU A 233 -13.39 -9.06 1.74
CA LEU A 233 -13.47 -8.08 0.63
C LEU A 233 -14.84 -7.42 0.45
N GLY A 234 -15.78 -7.65 1.31
CA GLY A 234 -17.08 -6.97 1.27
C GLY A 234 -18.14 -7.66 2.09
N PRO A 235 -19.28 -7.02 2.26
CA PRO A 235 -20.39 -7.61 2.99
C PRO A 235 -20.87 -8.88 2.30
N VAL A 236 -21.11 -9.92 3.09
CA VAL A 236 -21.72 -11.17 2.66
C VAL A 236 -22.96 -11.46 3.50
N THR A 237 -23.94 -12.12 2.89
CA THR A 237 -25.17 -12.55 3.54
C THR A 237 -25.26 -14.06 3.44
N MET A 238 -25.64 -14.72 4.53
CA MET A 238 -25.91 -16.15 4.51
C MET A 238 -27.34 -16.38 4.02
N LEU A 239 -27.48 -17.16 2.96
CA LEU A 239 -28.77 -17.59 2.44
C LEU A 239 -28.79 -19.13 2.41
N GLY A 240 -29.47 -19.74 3.37
CA GLY A 240 -29.33 -21.19 3.64
C GLY A 240 -27.88 -21.49 4.06
N ASP A 241 -27.22 -22.38 3.34
CA ASP A 241 -25.83 -22.81 3.60
C ASP A 241 -24.81 -22.07 2.73
N ARG A 242 -25.24 -21.04 1.97
CA ARG A 242 -24.40 -20.31 1.02
C ARG A 242 -24.14 -18.89 1.49
N LEU A 243 -22.89 -18.47 1.39
CA LEU A 243 -22.49 -17.07 1.50
C LEU A 243 -22.64 -16.42 0.13
N ILE A 244 -23.41 -15.34 0.06
CA ILE A 244 -23.65 -14.57 -1.17
C ILE A 244 -23.40 -13.09 -0.92
N ARG A 245 -23.03 -12.37 -1.95
CA ARG A 245 -22.88 -10.91 -1.87
C ARG A 245 -24.26 -10.25 -2.03
N PRO A 246 -24.52 -9.11 -1.36
CA PRO A 246 -25.81 -8.41 -1.47
C PRO A 246 -26.20 -8.05 -2.89
N HIS A 247 -25.23 -7.74 -3.78
CA HIS A 247 -25.49 -7.37 -5.16
C HIS A 247 -25.77 -8.57 -6.09
N ASP A 248 -25.49 -9.80 -5.65
CA ASP A 248 -25.85 -11.02 -6.37
C ASP A 248 -27.32 -11.43 -6.09
N ILE A 249 -28.01 -10.68 -5.20
CA ILE A 249 -29.41 -10.95 -4.85
C ILE A 249 -30.30 -10.12 -5.77
N GLU A 250 -31.00 -10.80 -6.67
CA GLU A 250 -32.05 -10.21 -7.45
C GLU A 250 -33.38 -10.25 -6.70
N ILE A 251 -34.01 -9.11 -6.49
CA ILE A 251 -35.29 -9.01 -5.80
C ILE A 251 -36.40 -8.96 -6.84
N SER A 252 -37.25 -10.00 -6.89
CA SER A 252 -38.44 -10.04 -7.74
C SER A 252 -39.72 -9.93 -6.90
N PRO A 253 -40.70 -9.12 -7.33
CA PRO A 253 -42.02 -9.09 -6.69
C PRO A 253 -42.89 -10.31 -7.02
N TYR A 254 -42.43 -11.17 -7.93
CA TYR A 254 -43.20 -12.33 -8.42
C TYR A 254 -42.68 -13.63 -7.80
N GLU A 255 -43.55 -14.35 -7.10
CA GLU A 255 -43.24 -15.59 -6.39
C GLU A 255 -42.75 -16.72 -7.34
N GLN A 256 -43.15 -16.72 -8.59
CA GLN A 256 -42.81 -17.76 -9.58
C GLN A 256 -41.33 -17.76 -10.03
N ALA A 257 -40.58 -16.70 -9.77
CA ALA A 257 -39.17 -16.58 -10.12
C ALA A 257 -38.24 -16.67 -8.91
N ALA A 258 -38.78 -16.70 -7.70
CA ALA A 258 -37.99 -16.60 -6.48
C ALA A 258 -37.53 -17.99 -5.99
N VAL A 259 -36.23 -18.12 -5.72
CA VAL A 259 -35.66 -19.33 -5.08
C VAL A 259 -35.92 -19.32 -3.56
N VAL A 260 -36.04 -18.12 -2.98
CA VAL A 260 -36.33 -17.91 -1.56
C VAL A 260 -37.28 -16.74 -1.40
N SER A 261 -38.31 -16.88 -0.55
CA SER A 261 -39.21 -15.79 -0.19
C SER A 261 -38.77 -15.08 1.09
N GLY A 262 -38.89 -13.78 1.15
CA GLY A 262 -38.53 -12.98 2.30
C GLY A 262 -39.41 -11.76 2.50
N ARG A 263 -39.39 -11.18 3.70
CA ARG A 263 -40.07 -9.94 4.02
C ARG A 263 -39.06 -8.82 4.26
N ILE A 264 -39.21 -7.69 3.56
CA ILE A 264 -38.41 -6.50 3.81
C ILE A 264 -38.74 -5.95 5.21
N THR A 265 -37.78 -6.00 6.12
CA THR A 265 -37.93 -5.49 7.49
C THR A 265 -37.39 -4.07 7.64
N ARG A 266 -36.46 -3.68 6.78
CA ARG A 266 -35.88 -2.33 6.77
C ARG A 266 -35.46 -1.96 5.36
N TRP A 267 -35.74 -0.72 4.99
CA TRP A 267 -35.25 -0.11 3.77
C TRP A 267 -34.45 1.16 4.11
N THR A 268 -33.28 1.29 3.56
CA THR A 268 -32.42 2.47 3.76
C THR A 268 -31.94 2.97 2.41
N ARG A 269 -32.18 4.24 2.11
CA ARG A 269 -31.62 4.87 0.93
C ARG A 269 -30.21 5.37 1.27
N VAL A 270 -29.20 4.78 0.64
CA VAL A 270 -27.85 5.32 0.64
C VAL A 270 -27.78 6.28 -0.53
N GLY A 271 -27.72 7.59 -0.25
CA GLY A 271 -27.68 8.61 -1.31
C GLY A 271 -26.32 8.53 -2.04
N PHE A 272 -26.37 8.60 -3.36
CA PHE A 272 -25.27 9.00 -4.20
C PHE A 272 -25.44 10.48 -4.51
#